data_0dd93610622f015bb97dea089a362e95
#
_entry.id   0dd93610622f015bb97dea089a362e95
#
_cell.length_a   1.000
_cell.length_b   1.000
_cell.length_c   1.000
_cell.angle_alpha   90.00
_cell.angle_beta   90.00
_cell.angle_gamma   90.00
#
_symmetry.space_group_name_H-M   'P 1'
#
loop_
_entity.id
_entity.type
_entity.pdbx_description
1 polymer ?
#
loop_
_entity_poly.entity_id
_entity_poly.type
_entity_poly.pdbx_seq_one_letter_code
_entity_poly.pdbx_strand_id
1 'polypeptide(L)'
;MPDNAIDTTVPPSGTGCTDCLAASGWWLHLRRCVTCGNIGCCDTSPSQHASRHAASTGHRLIRSFEPGEDWFWNFATEQFYDGPELAPPQHHPLDQPVPGPAGQVPPDWQRHLH
;
A
#
# COMPACT_ATOMS: atom_id res chain seq x y z
N MET A 1 13.92 17.44 -3.46
CA MET A 1 12.50 17.17 -3.21
C MET A 1 12.31 16.78 -1.76
N PRO A 2 11.32 17.35 -1.08
CA PRO A 2 11.00 16.87 0.28
C PRO A 2 10.47 15.44 0.21
N ASP A 3 10.88 14.63 1.19
CA ASP A 3 10.48 13.21 1.26
C ASP A 3 8.98 13.02 1.49
N ASN A 4 8.26 14.08 1.88
CA ASN A 4 6.82 14.06 2.11
C ASN A 4 6.02 14.69 0.96
N ALA A 5 6.64 14.90 -0.20
CA ALA A 5 5.95 15.48 -1.34
C ALA A 5 4.90 14.52 -1.89
N ILE A 6 3.75 15.06 -2.25
CA ILE A 6 2.71 14.33 -2.96
C ILE A 6 2.93 14.56 -4.45
N ASP A 7 3.15 13.49 -5.20
CA ASP A 7 3.28 13.56 -6.65
C ASP A 7 1.99 13.05 -7.29
N THR A 8 1.17 13.96 -7.77
CA THR A 8 -0.12 13.62 -8.39
C THR A 8 0.01 13.01 -9.77
N THR A 9 1.21 12.99 -10.34
CA THR A 9 1.46 12.49 -11.70
C THR A 9 2.03 11.09 -11.76
N VAL A 10 2.59 10.58 -10.65
CA VAL A 10 3.17 9.25 -10.63
C VAL A 10 2.07 8.17 -10.49
N PRO A 11 2.00 7.20 -11.43
CA PRO A 11 1.03 6.12 -11.30
C PRO A 11 1.43 5.14 -10.21
N PRO A 12 0.49 4.29 -9.74
CA PRO A 12 0.86 3.18 -8.85
C PRO A 12 1.83 2.23 -9.54
N SER A 13 2.70 1.60 -8.74
CA SER A 13 3.72 0.66 -9.26
C SER A 13 3.12 -0.63 -9.84
N GLY A 14 1.86 -0.92 -9.53
CA GLY A 14 1.16 -2.11 -10.02
C GLY A 14 -0.13 -2.30 -9.28
N THR A 15 -0.69 -3.50 -9.34
CA THR A 15 -1.95 -3.86 -8.71
C THR A 15 -1.77 -4.62 -7.40
N GLY A 16 -0.56 -4.97 -7.04
CA GLY A 16 -0.24 -5.72 -5.82
C GLY A 16 0.95 -5.13 -5.09
N CYS A 17 1.26 -5.69 -3.92
CA CYS A 17 2.41 -5.26 -3.14
C CYS A 17 3.70 -5.61 -3.88
N THR A 18 4.46 -4.60 -4.26
CA THR A 18 5.69 -4.75 -5.05
C THR A 18 6.67 -5.71 -4.38
N ASP A 19 6.92 -5.50 -3.08
CA ASP A 19 7.90 -6.32 -2.36
C ASP A 19 7.38 -7.72 -2.05
N CYS A 20 6.09 -7.90 -1.80
CA CYS A 20 5.50 -9.23 -1.66
C CYS A 20 5.62 -10.03 -2.94
N LEU A 21 5.36 -9.41 -4.09
CA LEU A 21 5.48 -10.09 -5.38
C LEU A 21 6.92 -10.53 -5.63
N ALA A 22 7.90 -9.69 -5.29
CA ALA A 22 9.32 -10.02 -5.45
C ALA A 22 9.78 -11.14 -4.52
N ALA A 23 9.19 -11.24 -3.32
CA ALA A 23 9.59 -12.20 -2.29
C ALA A 23 8.68 -13.42 -2.21
N SER A 24 7.74 -13.59 -3.13
CA SER A 24 6.72 -14.66 -3.09
C SER A 24 5.86 -14.61 -1.82
N GLY A 25 5.67 -13.42 -1.29
CA GLY A 25 4.81 -13.18 -0.13
C GLY A 25 3.35 -12.97 -0.50
N TRP A 26 2.57 -12.58 0.50
CA TRP A 26 1.16 -12.29 0.32
C TRP A 26 0.75 -11.12 1.22
N TRP A 27 -0.42 -10.53 0.92
CA TRP A 27 -0.88 -9.32 1.59
C TRP A 27 -2.37 -9.38 1.89
N LEU A 28 -2.81 -8.54 2.86
CA LEU A 28 -4.22 -8.35 3.15
C LEU A 28 -4.75 -7.12 2.41
N HIS A 29 -4.35 -5.91 2.83
CA HIS A 29 -4.76 -4.67 2.18
C HIS A 29 -3.56 -3.94 1.61
N LEU A 30 -3.81 -3.05 0.65
CA LEU A 30 -2.76 -2.35 -0.06
C LEU A 30 -2.79 -0.85 0.23
N ARG A 31 -1.59 -0.27 0.24
CA ARG A 31 -1.36 1.16 0.46
C ARG A 31 -0.46 1.68 -0.65
N ARG A 32 -0.77 2.88 -1.14
CA ARG A 32 0.01 3.54 -2.19
C ARG A 32 0.86 4.64 -1.57
N CYS A 33 2.17 4.62 -1.82
CA CYS A 33 3.04 5.75 -1.52
C CYS A 33 2.70 6.91 -2.45
N VAL A 34 2.29 8.06 -1.90
CA VAL A 34 1.89 9.19 -2.73
C VAL A 34 3.07 10.00 -3.25
N THR A 35 4.28 9.69 -2.82
CA THR A 35 5.50 10.34 -3.29
C THR A 35 6.10 9.64 -4.51
N CYS A 36 6.13 8.31 -4.52
CA CYS A 36 6.76 7.54 -5.61
C CYS A 36 5.86 6.50 -6.28
N GLY A 37 4.64 6.31 -5.80
CA GLY A 37 3.69 5.35 -6.38
C GLY A 37 3.87 3.91 -5.94
N ASN A 38 4.86 3.60 -5.09
CA ASN A 38 5.08 2.24 -4.63
C ASN A 38 3.86 1.69 -3.91
N ILE A 39 3.42 0.49 -4.29
CA ILE A 39 2.34 -0.21 -3.61
C ILE A 39 2.95 -1.17 -2.60
N GLY A 40 2.55 -1.01 -1.34
CA GLY A 40 2.97 -1.86 -0.24
C GLY A 40 1.78 -2.39 0.54
N CYS A 41 1.99 -3.45 1.31
CA CYS A 41 0.94 -4.06 2.11
C CYS A 41 0.80 -3.36 3.47
N CYS A 42 -0.41 -3.42 4.03
CA CYS A 42 -0.76 -2.74 5.28
C CYS A 42 -0.08 -3.37 6.49
N ASP A 43 -0.17 -2.68 7.64
CA ASP A 43 0.45 -3.15 8.89
C ASP A 43 -0.22 -4.40 9.47
N THR A 44 -1.43 -4.74 9.03
CA THR A 44 -2.06 -6.01 9.40
C THR A 44 -1.49 -7.18 8.60
N SER A 45 -0.94 -6.91 7.42
CA SER A 45 -0.27 -7.92 6.59
C SER A 45 1.01 -8.43 7.27
N PRO A 46 1.42 -9.67 7.01
CA PRO A 46 2.60 -10.24 7.66
C PRO A 46 3.88 -9.43 7.47
N SER A 47 4.08 -8.88 6.28
CA SER A 47 5.35 -8.22 5.92
C SER A 47 5.36 -6.71 6.12
N GLN A 48 4.21 -6.06 6.25
CA GLN A 48 4.11 -4.64 6.56
C GLN A 48 4.96 -3.75 5.63
N HIS A 49 4.91 -4.00 4.33
CA HIS A 49 5.82 -3.34 3.38
C HIS A 49 5.55 -1.84 3.21
N ALA A 50 4.31 -1.38 3.41
CA ALA A 50 4.02 0.06 3.28
C ALA A 50 4.74 0.87 4.38
N SER A 51 4.67 0.44 5.63
CA SER A 51 5.36 1.13 6.72
C SER A 51 6.88 0.96 6.62
N ARG A 52 7.36 -0.19 6.16
CA ARG A 52 8.80 -0.41 5.91
C ARG A 52 9.32 0.50 4.81
N HIS A 53 8.56 0.69 3.75
CA HIS A 53 8.90 1.62 2.67
C HIS A 53 9.02 3.05 3.21
N ALA A 54 8.05 3.49 4.03
CA ALA A 54 8.09 4.79 4.65
C ALA A 54 9.34 4.98 5.53
N ALA A 55 9.68 3.96 6.31
CA ALA A 55 10.85 4.02 7.19
C ALA A 55 12.16 4.07 6.42
N SER A 56 12.28 3.31 5.31
CA SER A 56 13.53 3.22 4.55
C SER A 56 13.76 4.39 3.60
N THR A 57 12.68 5.03 3.13
CA THR A 57 12.77 6.11 2.14
C THR A 57 12.49 7.50 2.70
N GLY A 58 11.83 7.59 3.85
CA GLY A 58 11.31 8.84 4.38
C GLY A 58 10.00 9.28 3.74
N HIS A 59 9.43 8.49 2.82
CA HIS A 59 8.14 8.77 2.18
C HIS A 59 7.01 8.39 3.14
N ARG A 60 6.55 9.33 3.95
CA ARG A 60 5.65 9.06 5.09
C ARG A 60 4.17 9.12 4.75
N LEU A 61 3.84 9.60 3.54
CA LEU A 61 2.45 9.84 3.15
C LEU A 61 1.96 8.71 2.25
N ILE A 62 0.84 8.11 2.62
CA ILE A 62 0.21 7.05 1.83
C ILE A 62 -1.27 7.35 1.61
N ARG A 63 -1.84 6.68 0.62
CA ARG A 63 -3.28 6.63 0.38
C ARG A 63 -3.70 5.17 0.33
N SER A 64 -4.88 4.85 0.85
CA SER A 64 -5.44 3.52 0.63
C SER A 64 -5.51 3.21 -0.86
N PHE A 65 -5.20 1.97 -1.22
CA PHE A 65 -5.34 1.46 -2.59
C PHE A 65 -6.48 0.44 -2.69
N GLU A 66 -7.35 0.42 -1.68
CA GLU A 66 -8.51 -0.48 -1.64
C GLU A 66 -9.72 0.18 -2.28
N PRO A 67 -10.55 -0.59 -3.03
CA PRO A 67 -11.77 -0.06 -3.61
C PRO A 67 -12.71 0.51 -2.53
N GLY A 68 -13.29 1.68 -2.81
CA GLY A 68 -14.20 2.33 -1.88
C GLY A 68 -13.54 3.12 -0.77
N GLU A 69 -12.20 3.14 -0.72
CA GLU A 69 -11.44 3.90 0.29
C GLU A 69 -10.66 5.01 -0.39
N ASP A 70 -10.75 6.20 0.17
CA ASP A 70 -10.11 7.41 -0.37
C ASP A 70 -9.26 8.16 0.66
N TRP A 71 -9.02 7.56 1.82
CA TRP A 71 -8.29 8.23 2.89
C TRP A 71 -6.78 8.23 2.65
N PHE A 72 -6.14 9.28 3.17
CA PHE A 72 -4.68 9.43 3.22
C PHE A 72 -4.21 9.32 4.67
N TRP A 73 -2.97 8.85 4.85
CA TRP A 73 -2.40 8.64 6.18
C TRP A 73 -0.95 9.13 6.20
N ASN A 74 -0.57 9.76 7.31
CA ASN A 74 0.80 10.20 7.56
C ASN A 74 1.41 9.33 8.66
N PHE A 75 2.40 8.51 8.31
CA PHE A 75 3.08 7.63 9.27
C PHE A 75 3.84 8.40 10.34
N ALA A 76 4.32 9.63 10.04
CA ALA A 76 5.08 10.42 11.01
C ALA A 76 4.20 11.03 12.10
N THR A 77 3.01 11.50 11.75
CA THR A 77 2.08 12.13 12.69
C THR A 77 1.02 11.18 13.20
N GLU A 78 0.89 10.01 12.56
CA GLU A 78 -0.16 9.02 12.84
C GLU A 78 -1.55 9.62 12.73
N GLN A 79 -1.76 10.41 11.68
CA GLN A 79 -3.02 11.09 11.44
C GLN A 79 -3.48 10.90 10.00
N PHE A 80 -4.81 10.87 9.83
CA PHE A 80 -5.42 10.97 8.51
C PHE A 80 -5.37 12.42 8.04
N TYR A 81 -5.36 12.60 6.73
CA TYR A 81 -5.44 13.93 6.13
C TYR A 81 -6.16 13.85 4.79
N ASP A 82 -6.62 15.02 4.29
CA ASP A 82 -7.24 15.13 2.97
C ASP A 82 -6.16 15.40 1.94
N GLY A 83 -6.13 14.59 0.89
CA GLY A 83 -5.18 14.75 -0.18
C GLY A 83 -5.84 15.01 -1.53
N PRO A 84 -5.05 15.36 -2.54
CA PRO A 84 -5.55 15.61 -3.89
C PRO A 84 -5.83 14.32 -4.64
N GLU A 85 -6.52 14.43 -5.78
CA GLU A 85 -6.66 13.32 -6.71
C GLU A 85 -5.30 12.95 -7.28
N LEU A 86 -5.00 11.65 -7.28
CA LEU A 86 -3.74 11.11 -7.78
C LEU A 86 -3.92 10.54 -9.19
N ALA A 87 -2.80 10.28 -9.87
CA ALA A 87 -2.83 9.61 -11.17
C ALA A 87 -3.52 8.24 -11.06
N PRO A 88 -4.41 7.89 -12.01
CA PRO A 88 -5.13 6.61 -11.94
C PRO A 88 -4.19 5.42 -12.17
N PRO A 89 -4.60 4.23 -11.73
CA PRO A 89 -5.84 3.90 -11.03
C PRO A 89 -5.79 4.27 -9.54
N GLN A 90 -6.96 4.46 -8.92
CA GLN A 90 -7.07 4.84 -7.51
C GLN A 90 -7.11 3.64 -6.57
N HIS A 91 -7.33 2.45 -7.08
CA HIS A 91 -7.44 1.22 -6.31
C HIS A 91 -7.05 0.01 -7.15
N HIS A 92 -6.79 -1.12 -6.49
CA HIS A 92 -6.58 -2.37 -7.20
C HIS A 92 -7.89 -2.85 -7.85
N PRO A 93 -7.82 -3.79 -8.83
CA PRO A 93 -9.03 -4.32 -9.47
C PRO A 93 -10.03 -4.86 -8.46
N LEU A 94 -11.32 -4.68 -8.74
CA LEU A 94 -12.40 -5.10 -7.85
C LEU A 94 -12.43 -6.62 -7.64
N ASP A 95 -12.02 -7.39 -8.63
CA ASP A 95 -12.00 -8.85 -8.60
C ASP A 95 -10.68 -9.43 -8.07
N GLN A 96 -9.73 -8.58 -7.66
CA GLN A 96 -8.48 -9.07 -7.11
C GLN A 96 -8.70 -9.69 -5.73
N PRO A 97 -8.17 -10.90 -5.47
CA PRO A 97 -8.38 -11.57 -4.19
C PRO A 97 -7.78 -10.80 -3.01
N VAL A 98 -8.50 -10.81 -1.88
CA VAL A 98 -8.05 -10.28 -0.60
C VAL A 98 -8.32 -11.34 0.46
N PRO A 99 -7.28 -11.94 1.10
CA PRO A 99 -5.85 -11.75 0.83
C PRO A 99 -5.41 -12.30 -0.51
N GLY A 100 -4.30 -11.81 -1.00
CA GLY A 100 -3.75 -12.22 -2.29
C GLY A 100 -2.22 -12.16 -2.34
N PRO A 101 -1.61 -12.64 -3.42
CA PRO A 101 -2.24 -13.38 -4.53
C PRO A 101 -2.66 -14.80 -4.10
N ALA A 102 -3.71 -15.31 -4.70
CA ALA A 102 -4.37 -16.54 -4.26
C ALA A 102 -3.42 -17.74 -4.11
N GLY A 103 -2.47 -17.88 -5.01
CA GLY A 103 -1.53 -19.01 -4.99
C GLY A 103 -0.48 -18.96 -3.90
N GLN A 104 -0.38 -17.85 -3.15
CA GLN A 104 0.64 -17.65 -2.11
C GLN A 104 0.05 -17.50 -0.71
N VAL A 105 -1.27 -17.43 -0.59
CA VAL A 105 -1.95 -17.27 0.69
C VAL A 105 -2.10 -18.64 1.37
N PRO A 106 -1.52 -18.83 2.58
CA PRO A 106 -1.66 -20.11 3.27
C PRO A 106 -3.07 -20.32 3.81
N PRO A 107 -3.51 -21.59 4.02
CA PRO A 107 -4.86 -21.87 4.56
C PRO A 107 -5.11 -21.24 5.93
N ASP A 108 -4.06 -21.09 6.75
CA ASP A 108 -4.12 -20.53 8.10
C ASP A 108 -3.72 -19.05 8.14
N TRP A 109 -3.94 -18.33 7.07
CA TRP A 109 -3.47 -16.95 6.90
C TRP A 109 -3.85 -16.01 8.06
N GLN A 110 -5.00 -16.23 8.69
CA GLN A 110 -5.47 -15.38 9.78
C GLN A 110 -4.53 -15.42 11.00
N ARG A 111 -3.77 -16.49 11.17
CA ARG A 111 -2.80 -16.63 12.26
C ARG A 111 -1.52 -15.80 12.04
N HIS A 112 -1.30 -15.32 10.83
CA HIS A 112 -0.09 -14.60 10.46
C HIS A 112 -0.30 -13.07 10.43
N LEU A 113 -1.50 -12.61 10.72
CA LEU A 113 -1.82 -11.17 10.72
C LEU A 113 -1.32 -10.51 12.00
N HIS A 114 -1.00 -9.22 11.88
CA HIS A 114 -0.58 -8.39 13.01
C HIS A 114 -1.72 -7.68 13.71
#